data_257b86fb123df3a8ac9453bc89e9a109
#
_entry.id   257b86fb123df3a8ac9453bc89e9a109
#
_cell.length_a   1.000
_cell.length_b   1.000
_cell.length_c   1.000
_cell.angle_alpha   90.00
_cell.angle_beta   90.00
_cell.angle_gamma   90.00
#
_symmetry.space_group_name_H-M   'P 1'
#
loop_
_entity.id
_entity.type
_entity.pdbx_description
1 polymer ?
#
loop_
_entity_poly.entity_id
_entity_poly.type
_entity_poly.pdbx_seq_one_letter_code
_entity_poly.pdbx_strand_id
1 'polypeptide(L)'
;MKRSSRLAPLVLLVVVACAVYAQTVGYDFTFDDILVIVRRPLFHHIEAWREIIGASWWSNKTLYRPLTALTFAGNWALGHGSPHPFHAVNVFLHAVTCVAVYALARRYLAPSAALVAGLLFAVHPVHTEAVANVVGRAEVMSALFAVLAVLCYQWDGDLADAGDHGSIRRVAATLATLACFGLALAAKESAFAVPALFLLSDLLDAGRAGRPFEEKARRHILLWIAVIVVGLAWLGLRARIVGDLTGREVAPGLEGMGLIDRTRVMAAIAPQYYRLLLFPLRLSVDYSPDFMPIVTAWTGRALFGAALVLATLGAALWARRRLPVVTFSIGWMAATIAIVANVLVPTGLLVGERTLYLPSVGTVLLLGWLWGILYQRQRAAAVVTAAVLVLAGTVRTVTRNPVWRSNDTVLPSLVRDAPGSYHAVWVQGMLAAERNQADSAEWYLRQALVIRPIAPPVWRDLASLLELEGRYGESATAFWTSWRLDHERLIELQRAILNGVKAGQVDTAAARLEEALTVVPKDRAEIRLGEAAIALARGQPRKAMTLRRLVAFQFPTFTRSWELTAEAALAAHDCIELARSTSRIRAIDSTAESLSKFEAGLKDLGCPAPGP
;
A
#
# COMPACT_ATOMS: atom_id res chain seq x y z
N MET A 1 14.79 13.31 -43.26
CA MET A 1 15.56 12.33 -42.50
C MET A 1 15.83 12.66 -41.00
N LYS A 2 15.93 13.93 -40.54
CA LYS A 2 16.29 14.24 -39.14
C LYS A 2 15.15 14.04 -38.08
N ARG A 3 13.88 13.93 -38.46
CA ARG A 3 12.76 13.70 -37.52
C ARG A 3 12.60 12.22 -37.12
N SER A 4 12.78 11.28 -38.06
CA SER A 4 12.66 9.84 -37.80
C SER A 4 13.72 9.33 -36.84
N SER A 5 14.94 9.90 -36.83
CA SER A 5 16.01 9.50 -35.94
C SER A 5 15.78 9.87 -34.45
N ARG A 6 14.90 10.85 -34.17
CA ARG A 6 14.57 11.26 -32.80
C ARG A 6 13.46 10.42 -32.16
N LEU A 7 12.57 9.82 -32.96
CA LEU A 7 11.46 9.01 -32.48
C LEU A 7 11.85 7.57 -32.19
N ALA A 8 12.85 7.02 -32.88
CA ALA A 8 13.28 5.63 -32.73
C ALA A 8 13.62 5.21 -31.29
N PRO A 9 14.37 6.00 -30.49
CA PRO A 9 14.61 5.66 -29.08
C PRO A 9 13.34 5.62 -28.23
N LEU A 10 12.39 6.54 -28.48
CA LEU A 10 11.14 6.60 -27.72
C LEU A 10 10.25 5.40 -28.04
N VAL A 11 10.11 5.06 -29.32
CA VAL A 11 9.36 3.89 -29.77
C VAL A 11 9.96 2.61 -29.18
N LEU A 12 11.29 2.46 -29.22
CA LEU A 12 12.00 1.30 -28.66
C LEU A 12 11.69 1.16 -27.15
N LEU A 13 11.79 2.24 -26.39
CA LEU A 13 11.49 2.23 -24.95
C LEU A 13 10.05 1.81 -24.66
N VAL A 14 9.07 2.37 -25.37
CA VAL A 14 7.66 2.03 -25.22
C VAL A 14 7.42 0.57 -25.58
N VAL A 15 7.96 0.09 -26.70
CA VAL A 15 7.82 -1.30 -27.14
C VAL A 15 8.42 -2.26 -26.11
N VAL A 16 9.64 -2.00 -25.63
CA VAL A 16 10.29 -2.87 -24.62
C VAL A 16 9.51 -2.86 -23.31
N ALA A 17 9.11 -1.70 -22.79
CA ALA A 17 8.34 -1.59 -21.56
C ALA A 17 7.00 -2.33 -21.66
N CYS A 18 6.25 -2.16 -22.76
CA CYS A 18 5.01 -2.86 -22.99
C CYS A 18 5.21 -4.37 -23.15
N ALA A 19 6.22 -4.80 -23.91
CA ALA A 19 6.47 -6.21 -24.18
C ALA A 19 6.83 -7.00 -22.92
N VAL A 20 7.67 -6.42 -22.04
CA VAL A 20 8.11 -7.07 -20.80
C VAL A 20 6.96 -7.33 -19.83
N TYR A 21 5.94 -6.45 -19.82
CA TYR A 21 4.77 -6.55 -18.95
C TYR A 21 3.48 -6.96 -19.67
N ALA A 22 3.50 -7.28 -20.96
CA ALA A 22 2.31 -7.62 -21.75
C ALA A 22 1.47 -8.74 -21.12
N GLN A 23 2.12 -9.77 -20.56
CA GLN A 23 1.44 -10.89 -19.92
C GLN A 23 0.62 -10.47 -18.68
N THR A 24 0.99 -9.36 -18.01
CA THR A 24 0.29 -8.93 -16.79
C THR A 24 -1.12 -8.43 -17.06
N VAL A 25 -1.42 -8.02 -18.30
CA VAL A 25 -2.76 -7.55 -18.69
C VAL A 25 -3.83 -8.64 -18.49
N GLY A 26 -3.45 -9.93 -18.57
CA GLY A 26 -4.35 -11.06 -18.34
C GLY A 26 -4.38 -11.56 -16.89
N TYR A 27 -3.88 -10.80 -15.91
CA TYR A 27 -3.82 -11.21 -14.51
C TYR A 27 -5.06 -10.78 -13.73
N ASP A 28 -5.30 -11.47 -12.60
CA ASP A 28 -6.38 -11.16 -11.66
C ASP A 28 -5.97 -10.06 -10.67
N PHE A 29 -6.95 -9.59 -9.88
CA PHE A 29 -6.64 -8.83 -8.67
C PHE A 29 -5.97 -9.71 -7.63
N THR A 30 -4.90 -9.23 -7.02
CA THR A 30 -4.11 -10.00 -6.06
C THR A 30 -3.81 -9.21 -4.80
N PHE A 31 -3.63 -9.91 -3.68
CA PHE A 31 -3.09 -9.37 -2.44
C PHE A 31 -3.81 -8.08 -1.99
N ASP A 32 -3.08 -6.95 -1.96
CA ASP A 32 -3.63 -5.65 -1.56
C ASP A 32 -4.79 -5.17 -2.46
N ASP A 33 -4.82 -5.58 -3.74
CA ASP A 33 -5.86 -5.18 -4.70
C ASP A 33 -7.26 -5.57 -4.22
N ILE A 34 -7.38 -6.75 -3.60
CA ILE A 34 -8.66 -7.25 -3.09
C ILE A 34 -9.21 -6.31 -2.01
N LEU A 35 -8.37 -5.86 -1.08
CA LEU A 35 -8.79 -5.01 0.04
C LEU A 35 -9.01 -3.55 -0.39
N VAL A 36 -8.17 -3.05 -1.30
CA VAL A 36 -8.19 -1.64 -1.70
C VAL A 36 -9.21 -1.36 -2.79
N ILE A 37 -9.42 -2.32 -3.71
CA ILE A 37 -10.28 -2.11 -4.90
C ILE A 37 -11.54 -2.94 -4.80
N VAL A 38 -11.42 -4.29 -4.74
CA VAL A 38 -12.57 -5.20 -4.88
C VAL A 38 -13.53 -5.06 -3.68
N ARG A 39 -13.01 -4.97 -2.45
CA ARG A 39 -13.80 -4.83 -1.22
C ARG A 39 -14.08 -3.37 -0.83
N ARG A 40 -13.95 -2.43 -1.75
CA ARG A 40 -14.20 -0.99 -1.55
C ARG A 40 -15.28 -0.48 -2.50
N PRO A 41 -16.59 -0.67 -2.21
CA PRO A 41 -17.69 -0.24 -3.09
C PRO A 41 -17.60 1.22 -3.54
N LEU A 42 -17.08 2.12 -2.68
CA LEU A 42 -16.88 3.52 -3.04
C LEU A 42 -16.06 3.71 -4.32
N PHE A 43 -15.06 2.85 -4.56
CA PHE A 43 -14.19 2.92 -5.75
C PHE A 43 -14.83 2.27 -7.00
N HIS A 44 -16.04 1.73 -6.87
CA HIS A 44 -16.81 1.19 -8.00
C HIS A 44 -17.68 2.26 -8.70
N HIS A 45 -17.81 3.46 -8.10
CA HIS A 45 -18.69 4.54 -8.52
C HIS A 45 -17.91 5.81 -8.82
N ILE A 46 -17.52 6.02 -10.08
CA ILE A 46 -16.75 7.22 -10.49
C ILE A 46 -17.53 8.51 -10.29
N GLU A 47 -18.85 8.48 -10.33
CA GLU A 47 -19.75 9.59 -10.03
C GLU A 47 -19.58 10.11 -8.59
N ALA A 48 -19.14 9.27 -7.67
CA ALA A 48 -18.81 9.64 -6.29
C ALA A 48 -17.39 10.24 -6.14
N TRP A 49 -16.83 10.83 -7.20
CA TRP A 49 -15.43 11.33 -7.21
C TRP A 49 -15.10 12.28 -6.05
N ARG A 50 -16.07 13.08 -5.57
CA ARG A 50 -15.86 13.99 -4.42
C ARG A 50 -15.66 13.21 -3.12
N GLU A 51 -16.40 12.14 -2.94
CA GLU A 51 -16.28 11.24 -1.78
C GLU A 51 -14.97 10.45 -1.86
N ILE A 52 -14.59 10.00 -3.08
CA ILE A 52 -13.32 9.31 -3.33
C ILE A 52 -12.13 10.21 -2.98
N ILE A 53 -12.16 11.49 -3.37
CA ILE A 53 -11.12 12.47 -2.99
C ILE A 53 -11.08 12.67 -1.47
N GLY A 54 -12.23 12.62 -0.79
CA GLY A 54 -12.34 12.73 0.67
C GLY A 54 -12.08 11.41 1.43
N ALA A 55 -11.78 10.32 0.74
CA ALA A 55 -11.59 9.01 1.35
C ALA A 55 -10.12 8.69 1.62
N SER A 56 -9.88 7.95 2.70
CA SER A 56 -8.59 7.33 2.97
C SER A 56 -8.33 6.14 2.03
N TRP A 57 -7.06 5.78 1.86
CA TRP A 57 -6.64 4.63 1.05
C TRP A 57 -7.12 3.30 1.65
N TRP A 58 -6.85 3.06 2.94
CA TRP A 58 -7.32 1.92 3.70
C TRP A 58 -8.57 2.28 4.51
N SER A 59 -9.40 1.29 4.82
CA SER A 59 -10.57 1.48 5.70
C SER A 59 -10.20 1.96 7.11
N ASN A 60 -8.99 1.64 7.59
CA ASN A 60 -8.44 2.06 8.88
C ASN A 60 -7.85 3.49 8.89
N LYS A 61 -8.11 4.30 7.87
CA LYS A 61 -7.70 5.71 7.76
C LYS A 61 -6.20 5.96 7.95
N THR A 62 -5.33 5.12 7.39
CA THR A 62 -3.87 5.27 7.58
C THR A 62 -3.15 6.00 6.44
N LEU A 63 -3.62 5.91 5.21
CA LEU A 63 -3.01 6.49 4.01
C LEU A 63 -4.00 7.33 3.20
N TYR A 64 -3.48 8.30 2.41
CA TYR A 64 -4.28 9.19 1.57
C TYR A 64 -3.69 9.33 0.18
N ARG A 65 -4.35 8.76 -0.85
CA ARG A 65 -3.89 8.68 -2.26
C ARG A 65 -5.03 8.95 -3.24
N PRO A 66 -5.60 10.16 -3.24
CA PRO A 66 -6.84 10.45 -3.95
C PRO A 66 -6.73 10.28 -5.47
N LEU A 67 -5.59 10.65 -6.08
CA LEU A 67 -5.40 10.50 -7.52
C LEU A 67 -5.39 9.04 -7.94
N THR A 68 -4.68 8.19 -7.20
CA THR A 68 -4.65 6.75 -7.49
C THR A 68 -6.03 6.13 -7.34
N ALA A 69 -6.77 6.47 -6.26
CA ALA A 69 -8.13 6.01 -6.03
C ALA A 69 -9.10 6.43 -7.15
N LEU A 70 -9.02 7.68 -7.62
CA LEU A 70 -9.80 8.14 -8.78
C LEU A 70 -9.51 7.35 -10.05
N THR A 71 -8.23 7.00 -10.31
CA THR A 71 -7.90 6.18 -11.47
C THR A 71 -8.44 4.77 -11.35
N PHE A 72 -8.57 4.22 -10.15
CA PHE A 72 -9.21 2.92 -9.93
C PHE A 72 -10.70 3.00 -10.21
N ALA A 73 -11.39 4.03 -9.72
CA ALA A 73 -12.81 4.23 -10.01
C ALA A 73 -13.06 4.40 -11.52
N GLY A 74 -12.22 5.15 -12.22
CA GLY A 74 -12.27 5.27 -13.68
C GLY A 74 -12.08 3.93 -14.39
N ASN A 75 -11.10 3.11 -13.97
CA ASN A 75 -10.89 1.78 -14.53
C ASN A 75 -12.04 0.82 -14.21
N TRP A 76 -12.62 0.88 -13.00
CA TRP A 76 -13.77 0.06 -12.63
C TRP A 76 -14.98 0.38 -13.53
N ALA A 77 -15.27 1.67 -13.72
CA ALA A 77 -16.38 2.11 -14.58
C ALA A 77 -16.18 1.67 -16.06
N LEU A 78 -14.95 1.80 -16.60
CA LEU A 78 -14.64 1.41 -17.98
C LEU A 78 -14.58 -0.10 -18.19
N GLY A 79 -14.13 -0.84 -17.18
CA GLY A 79 -13.89 -2.28 -17.25
C GLY A 79 -14.98 -3.14 -16.62
N HIS A 80 -16.04 -2.55 -16.08
CA HIS A 80 -17.14 -3.25 -15.38
C HIS A 80 -16.61 -4.22 -14.30
N GLY A 81 -15.59 -3.80 -13.55
CA GLY A 81 -14.96 -4.61 -12.50
C GLY A 81 -13.91 -5.60 -12.99
N SER A 82 -13.65 -5.71 -14.29
CA SER A 82 -12.58 -6.56 -14.83
C SER A 82 -11.18 -6.04 -14.44
N PRO A 83 -10.22 -6.90 -14.04
CA PRO A 83 -8.86 -6.50 -13.72
C PRO A 83 -8.02 -6.04 -14.92
N HIS A 84 -8.35 -6.48 -16.14
CA HIS A 84 -7.54 -6.25 -17.35
C HIS A 84 -7.27 -4.76 -17.66
N PRO A 85 -8.25 -3.83 -17.62
CA PRO A 85 -7.98 -2.41 -17.83
C PRO A 85 -7.06 -1.81 -16.77
N PHE A 86 -7.10 -2.31 -15.54
CA PHE A 86 -6.22 -1.83 -14.47
C PHE A 86 -4.76 -2.16 -14.77
N HIS A 87 -4.47 -3.41 -15.15
CA HIS A 87 -3.11 -3.81 -15.55
C HIS A 87 -2.65 -3.09 -16.81
N ALA A 88 -3.51 -2.94 -17.83
CA ALA A 88 -3.18 -2.20 -19.04
C ALA A 88 -2.75 -0.75 -18.75
N VAL A 89 -3.46 -0.07 -17.85
CA VAL A 89 -3.10 1.30 -17.40
C VAL A 89 -1.76 1.31 -16.67
N ASN A 90 -1.47 0.31 -15.81
CA ASN A 90 -0.17 0.23 -15.14
C ASN A 90 0.98 0.06 -16.14
N VAL A 91 0.82 -0.80 -17.14
CA VAL A 91 1.81 -1.01 -18.21
C VAL A 91 2.00 0.27 -19.04
N PHE A 92 0.92 0.95 -19.40
CA PHE A 92 0.97 2.22 -20.10
C PHE A 92 1.71 3.31 -19.29
N LEU A 93 1.37 3.47 -18.00
CA LEU A 93 2.04 4.42 -17.12
C LEU A 93 3.53 4.10 -16.94
N HIS A 94 3.90 2.83 -16.85
CA HIS A 94 5.29 2.41 -16.81
C HIS A 94 6.02 2.79 -18.11
N ALA A 95 5.44 2.55 -19.28
CA ALA A 95 6.04 2.93 -20.56
C ALA A 95 6.25 4.46 -20.67
N VAL A 96 5.27 5.26 -20.24
CA VAL A 96 5.39 6.73 -20.18
C VAL A 96 6.50 7.15 -19.19
N THR A 97 6.59 6.48 -18.04
CA THR A 97 7.66 6.73 -17.06
C THR A 97 9.03 6.43 -17.64
N CYS A 98 9.19 5.34 -18.41
CA CYS A 98 10.45 5.03 -19.10
C CYS A 98 10.89 6.15 -20.06
N VAL A 99 9.93 6.75 -20.78
CA VAL A 99 10.18 7.91 -21.66
C VAL A 99 10.58 9.13 -20.83
N ALA A 100 9.92 9.39 -19.70
CA ALA A 100 10.26 10.51 -18.82
C ALA A 100 11.65 10.33 -18.20
N VAL A 101 12.02 9.11 -17.77
CA VAL A 101 13.36 8.77 -17.25
C VAL A 101 14.42 8.94 -18.34
N TYR A 102 14.15 8.52 -19.57
CA TYR A 102 15.02 8.79 -20.70
C TYR A 102 15.23 10.30 -20.92
N ALA A 103 14.15 11.09 -20.89
CA ALA A 103 14.23 12.54 -21.01
C ALA A 103 15.08 13.17 -19.90
N LEU A 104 14.93 12.72 -18.65
CA LEU A 104 15.79 13.13 -17.54
C LEU A 104 17.25 12.70 -17.74
N ALA A 105 17.48 11.46 -18.17
CA ALA A 105 18.82 10.96 -18.47
C ALA A 105 19.52 11.80 -19.55
N ARG A 106 18.77 12.30 -20.55
CA ARG A 106 19.27 13.17 -21.62
C ARG A 106 19.81 14.53 -21.12
N ARG A 107 19.43 14.95 -19.91
CA ARG A 107 19.96 16.16 -19.27
C ARG A 107 21.41 15.99 -18.81
N TYR A 108 21.84 14.76 -18.55
CA TYR A 108 23.11 14.44 -17.91
C TYR A 108 24.01 13.54 -18.75
N LEU A 109 23.44 12.77 -19.69
CA LEU A 109 24.10 11.71 -20.44
C LEU A 109 24.03 11.95 -21.96
N ALA A 110 24.99 11.41 -22.68
CA ALA A 110 24.94 11.32 -24.14
C ALA A 110 23.72 10.48 -24.60
N PRO A 111 23.19 10.69 -25.81
CA PRO A 111 21.97 10.03 -26.29
C PRO A 111 21.94 8.52 -26.16
N SER A 112 23.03 7.85 -26.48
CA SER A 112 23.16 6.38 -26.37
C SER A 112 23.20 5.90 -24.93
N ALA A 113 23.91 6.60 -24.04
CA ALA A 113 23.95 6.29 -22.61
C ALA A 113 22.61 6.52 -21.92
N ALA A 114 21.89 7.59 -22.31
CA ALA A 114 20.55 7.86 -21.83
C ALA A 114 19.56 6.77 -22.28
N LEU A 115 19.69 6.27 -23.53
CA LEU A 115 18.86 5.17 -24.02
C LEU A 115 19.10 3.88 -23.22
N VAL A 116 20.37 3.56 -22.93
CA VAL A 116 20.71 2.39 -22.10
C VAL A 116 20.12 2.55 -20.69
N ALA A 117 20.21 3.74 -20.07
CA ALA A 117 19.57 4.02 -18.79
C ALA A 117 18.05 3.79 -18.84
N GLY A 118 17.37 4.30 -19.87
CA GLY A 118 15.94 4.10 -20.07
C GLY A 118 15.55 2.64 -20.30
N LEU A 119 16.35 1.88 -21.08
CA LEU A 119 16.13 0.45 -21.31
C LEU A 119 16.33 -0.36 -20.02
N LEU A 120 17.38 -0.07 -19.24
CA LEU A 120 17.59 -0.71 -17.94
C LEU A 120 16.46 -0.41 -16.97
N PHE A 121 15.90 0.81 -16.99
CA PHE A 121 14.72 1.13 -16.21
C PHE A 121 13.51 0.32 -16.66
N ALA A 122 13.27 0.22 -17.97
CA ALA A 122 12.12 -0.50 -18.53
C ALA A 122 12.10 -1.99 -18.15
N VAL A 123 13.27 -2.61 -18.00
CA VAL A 123 13.39 -4.04 -17.72
C VAL A 123 13.83 -4.37 -16.29
N HIS A 124 13.89 -3.37 -15.40
CA HIS A 124 14.45 -3.57 -14.05
C HIS A 124 13.56 -4.50 -13.22
N PRO A 125 14.07 -5.65 -12.72
CA PRO A 125 13.22 -6.64 -12.06
C PRO A 125 12.55 -6.16 -10.77
N VAL A 126 13.12 -5.16 -10.08
CA VAL A 126 12.52 -4.58 -8.86
C VAL A 126 11.19 -3.86 -9.13
N HIS A 127 10.88 -3.55 -10.39
CA HIS A 127 9.64 -2.90 -10.79
C HIS A 127 8.44 -3.86 -10.88
N THR A 128 8.69 -5.19 -10.81
CA THR A 128 7.63 -6.19 -11.00
C THR A 128 6.47 -5.99 -10.04
N GLU A 129 6.75 -5.76 -8.75
CA GLU A 129 5.68 -5.47 -7.76
C GLU A 129 4.94 -4.17 -8.08
N ALA A 130 5.64 -3.13 -8.53
CA ALA A 130 5.03 -1.83 -8.82
C ALA A 130 4.12 -1.85 -10.06
N VAL A 131 4.45 -2.68 -11.07
CA VAL A 131 3.75 -2.69 -12.37
C VAL A 131 2.74 -3.83 -12.46
N ALA A 132 3.10 -5.04 -12.03
CA ALA A 132 2.26 -6.23 -12.12
C ALA A 132 1.16 -6.27 -11.05
N ASN A 133 1.39 -5.74 -9.84
CA ASN A 133 0.37 -5.54 -8.83
C ASN A 133 -0.40 -4.23 -9.10
N VAL A 134 -1.74 -4.26 -9.14
CA VAL A 134 -2.56 -3.09 -9.52
C VAL A 134 -2.37 -1.92 -8.56
N VAL A 135 -2.33 -2.15 -7.25
CA VAL A 135 -2.12 -1.08 -6.24
C VAL A 135 -0.73 -0.45 -6.32
N GLY A 136 0.23 -1.10 -6.98
CA GLY A 136 1.54 -0.57 -7.31
C GLY A 136 1.49 0.66 -8.22
N ARG A 137 0.35 0.93 -8.86
CA ARG A 137 0.07 2.15 -9.63
C ARG A 137 0.46 3.42 -8.88
N ALA A 138 0.24 3.45 -7.57
CA ALA A 138 0.61 4.59 -6.74
C ALA A 138 2.10 4.95 -6.85
N GLU A 139 2.97 3.94 -6.92
CA GLU A 139 4.42 4.11 -7.11
C GLU A 139 4.74 4.63 -8.51
N VAL A 140 4.15 3.99 -9.53
CA VAL A 140 4.41 4.33 -10.93
C VAL A 140 3.97 5.76 -11.23
N MET A 141 2.76 6.16 -10.79
CA MET A 141 2.26 7.52 -10.97
C MET A 141 3.07 8.55 -10.21
N SER A 142 3.39 8.28 -8.95
CA SER A 142 4.21 9.18 -8.12
C SER A 142 5.58 9.38 -8.75
N ALA A 143 6.22 8.32 -9.25
CA ALA A 143 7.51 8.40 -9.92
C ALA A 143 7.42 9.16 -11.26
N LEU A 144 6.40 8.89 -12.07
CA LEU A 144 6.17 9.62 -13.32
C LEU A 144 6.09 11.11 -13.07
N PHE A 145 5.19 11.52 -12.17
CA PHE A 145 4.99 12.94 -11.89
C PHE A 145 6.17 13.58 -11.15
N ALA A 146 6.91 12.82 -10.31
CA ALA A 146 8.15 13.30 -9.70
C ALA A 146 9.23 13.59 -10.76
N VAL A 147 9.45 12.68 -11.71
CA VAL A 147 10.40 12.90 -12.83
C VAL A 147 9.97 14.07 -13.69
N LEU A 148 8.68 14.17 -14.02
CA LEU A 148 8.14 15.31 -14.79
C LEU A 148 8.28 16.63 -14.02
N ALA A 149 8.03 16.65 -12.72
CA ALA A 149 8.23 17.84 -11.88
C ALA A 149 9.68 18.32 -11.92
N VAL A 150 10.66 17.40 -11.80
CA VAL A 150 12.10 17.74 -11.91
C VAL A 150 12.45 18.26 -13.31
N LEU A 151 11.91 17.66 -14.37
CA LEU A 151 12.13 18.12 -15.74
C LEU A 151 11.54 19.52 -15.97
N CYS A 152 10.33 19.79 -15.48
CA CYS A 152 9.71 21.11 -15.57
C CYS A 152 10.45 22.17 -14.75
N TYR A 153 10.93 21.80 -13.56
CA TYR A 153 11.77 22.65 -12.71
C TYR A 153 13.08 23.04 -13.42
N GLN A 154 13.75 22.06 -14.03
CA GLN A 154 14.98 22.30 -14.80
C GLN A 154 14.70 23.14 -16.06
N TRP A 155 13.54 22.98 -16.66
CA TRP A 155 13.11 23.82 -17.80
C TRP A 155 12.88 25.27 -17.39
N ASP A 156 12.24 25.53 -16.23
CA ASP A 156 12.13 26.90 -15.67
C ASP A 156 13.51 27.53 -15.45
N GLY A 157 14.46 26.76 -14.91
CA GLY A 157 15.86 27.18 -14.74
C GLY A 157 16.55 27.53 -16.06
N ASP A 158 16.40 26.69 -17.11
CA ASP A 158 16.97 26.95 -18.45
C ASP A 158 16.41 28.24 -19.05
N LEU A 159 15.11 28.51 -18.91
CA LEU A 159 14.47 29.74 -19.39
C LEU A 159 14.99 30.96 -18.64
N ALA A 160 15.14 30.86 -17.31
CA ALA A 160 15.68 31.91 -16.48
C ALA A 160 17.16 32.23 -16.85
N ASP A 161 17.96 31.20 -17.12
CA ASP A 161 19.36 31.37 -17.55
C ASP A 161 19.48 31.97 -18.96
N ALA A 162 18.49 31.76 -19.82
CA ALA A 162 18.38 32.41 -21.13
C ALA A 162 17.89 33.86 -21.09
N GLY A 163 17.64 34.42 -19.88
CA GLY A 163 17.14 35.78 -19.71
C GLY A 163 15.64 35.96 -19.96
N ASP A 164 14.91 34.86 -20.09
CA ASP A 164 13.48 34.84 -20.35
C ASP A 164 12.70 35.06 -19.03
N HIS A 165 12.72 36.31 -18.53
CA HIS A 165 12.07 36.68 -17.28
C HIS A 165 10.64 37.16 -17.53
N GLY A 166 9.65 36.40 -17.00
CA GLY A 166 8.22 36.78 -17.05
C GLY A 166 7.48 36.37 -18.32
N SER A 167 8.08 35.54 -19.19
CA SER A 167 7.36 35.01 -20.36
C SER A 167 6.30 33.99 -19.97
N ILE A 168 5.32 33.82 -20.88
CA ILE A 168 4.30 32.76 -20.77
C ILE A 168 4.91 31.35 -20.64
N ARG A 169 6.08 31.13 -21.26
CA ARG A 169 6.81 29.84 -21.17
C ARG A 169 7.29 29.56 -19.76
N ARG A 170 7.85 30.59 -19.07
CA ARG A 170 8.31 30.45 -17.72
C ARG A 170 7.16 30.24 -16.73
N VAL A 171 6.06 31.00 -16.90
CA VAL A 171 4.82 30.77 -16.14
C VAL A 171 4.31 29.34 -16.35
N ALA A 172 4.30 28.84 -17.59
CA ALA A 172 3.89 27.47 -17.90
C ALA A 172 4.82 26.43 -17.24
N ALA A 173 6.15 26.64 -17.25
CA ALA A 173 7.11 25.75 -16.59
C ALA A 173 6.90 25.70 -15.07
N THR A 174 6.72 26.86 -14.43
CA THR A 174 6.40 26.98 -13.00
C THR A 174 5.10 26.25 -12.64
N LEU A 175 4.00 26.52 -13.39
CA LEU A 175 2.71 25.86 -13.16
C LEU A 175 2.79 24.35 -13.40
N ALA A 176 3.50 23.90 -14.44
CA ALA A 176 3.71 22.49 -14.70
C ALA A 176 4.52 21.81 -13.58
N THR A 177 5.53 22.49 -13.03
CA THR A 177 6.29 21.99 -11.87
C THR A 177 5.39 21.78 -10.68
N LEU A 178 4.57 22.77 -10.32
CA LEU A 178 3.65 22.70 -9.18
C LEU A 178 2.55 21.66 -9.40
N ALA A 179 1.97 21.60 -10.62
CA ALA A 179 0.97 20.60 -10.97
C ALA A 179 1.53 19.17 -10.87
N CYS A 180 2.70 18.92 -11.48
CA CYS A 180 3.34 17.61 -11.39
C CYS A 180 3.70 17.23 -9.94
N PHE A 181 4.21 18.17 -9.14
CA PHE A 181 4.47 17.90 -7.72
C PHE A 181 3.19 17.59 -6.95
N GLY A 182 2.13 18.36 -7.13
CA GLY A 182 0.83 18.10 -6.51
C GLY A 182 0.23 16.75 -6.94
N LEU A 183 0.31 16.39 -8.23
CA LEU A 183 -0.13 15.08 -8.74
C LEU A 183 0.72 13.93 -8.18
N ALA A 184 2.03 14.13 -8.04
CA ALA A 184 2.91 13.14 -7.42
C ALA A 184 2.52 12.86 -5.96
N LEU A 185 2.26 13.92 -5.16
CA LEU A 185 1.76 13.81 -3.78
C LEU A 185 0.37 13.15 -3.72
N ALA A 186 -0.53 13.54 -4.61
CA ALA A 186 -1.88 12.96 -4.69
C ALA A 186 -1.86 11.48 -5.12
N ALA A 187 -0.80 11.03 -5.79
CA ALA A 187 -0.58 9.62 -6.11
C ALA A 187 0.02 8.85 -4.93
N LYS A 188 1.08 9.39 -4.30
CA LYS A 188 1.75 8.76 -3.15
C LYS A 188 2.60 9.74 -2.35
N GLU A 189 2.59 9.57 -1.04
CA GLU A 189 3.34 10.36 -0.05
C GLU A 189 4.86 10.34 -0.23
N SER A 190 5.44 9.34 -0.88
CA SER A 190 6.88 9.29 -1.21
C SER A 190 7.36 10.46 -2.08
N ALA A 191 6.44 11.17 -2.76
CA ALA A 191 6.72 12.39 -3.52
C ALA A 191 7.24 13.57 -2.67
N PHE A 192 7.19 13.50 -1.34
CA PHE A 192 7.88 14.46 -0.48
C PHE A 192 9.40 14.49 -0.68
N ALA A 193 9.97 13.53 -1.39
CA ALA A 193 11.36 13.57 -1.86
C ALA A 193 11.61 14.66 -2.94
N VAL A 194 10.58 15.08 -3.68
CA VAL A 194 10.72 15.95 -4.87
C VAL A 194 11.37 17.30 -4.56
N PRO A 195 11.02 18.03 -3.49
CA PRO A 195 11.72 19.26 -3.13
C PRO A 195 13.24 19.06 -2.95
N ALA A 196 13.67 17.95 -2.35
CA ALA A 196 15.09 17.64 -2.24
C ALA A 196 15.76 17.42 -3.60
N LEU A 197 15.01 16.88 -4.59
CA LEU A 197 15.50 16.72 -5.97
C LEU A 197 15.61 18.07 -6.70
N PHE A 198 14.74 19.04 -6.42
CA PHE A 198 14.86 20.40 -6.91
C PHE A 198 16.13 21.08 -6.34
N LEU A 199 16.32 20.98 -5.02
CA LEU A 199 17.52 21.49 -4.36
C LEU A 199 18.80 20.85 -4.92
N LEU A 200 18.78 19.53 -5.15
CA LEU A 200 19.89 18.80 -5.77
C LEU A 200 20.19 19.33 -7.19
N SER A 201 19.16 19.63 -7.98
CA SER A 201 19.31 20.24 -9.31
C SER A 201 19.97 21.60 -9.21
N ASP A 202 19.54 22.48 -8.31
CA ASP A 202 20.11 23.82 -8.12
C ASP A 202 21.59 23.77 -7.66
N LEU A 203 21.90 22.88 -6.73
CA LEU A 203 23.27 22.71 -6.20
C LEU A 203 24.27 22.28 -7.30
N LEU A 204 23.82 21.40 -8.22
CA LEU A 204 24.66 20.89 -9.30
C LEU A 204 24.80 21.89 -10.45
N ASP A 205 23.75 22.65 -10.74
CA ASP A 205 23.79 23.68 -11.76
C ASP A 205 24.63 24.88 -11.30
N ALA A 206 24.55 25.28 -10.03
CA ALA A 206 25.42 26.32 -9.48
C ALA A 206 26.90 25.96 -9.65
N GLY A 207 27.25 24.68 -9.44
CA GLY A 207 28.61 24.16 -9.66
C GLY A 207 29.07 24.17 -11.12
N ARG A 208 28.15 24.00 -12.08
CA ARG A 208 28.45 24.00 -13.53
C ARG A 208 28.57 25.42 -14.11
N ALA A 209 27.68 26.31 -13.72
CA ALA A 209 27.61 27.66 -14.26
C ALA A 209 28.55 28.65 -13.57
N GLY A 210 29.28 28.24 -12.52
CA GLY A 210 30.14 29.13 -11.71
C GLY A 210 29.37 30.20 -10.94
N ARG A 211 28.01 30.10 -10.91
CA ARG A 211 27.16 31.08 -10.24
C ARG A 211 26.95 30.70 -8.77
N PRO A 212 26.86 31.69 -7.84
CA PRO A 212 26.55 31.41 -6.46
C PRO A 212 25.20 30.74 -6.31
N PHE A 213 25.10 29.76 -5.42
CA PHE A 213 23.82 29.10 -5.09
C PHE A 213 22.74 30.10 -4.66
N GLU A 214 23.14 31.15 -3.94
CA GLU A 214 22.25 32.22 -3.46
C GLU A 214 21.53 32.94 -4.60
N GLU A 215 22.20 33.19 -5.72
CA GLU A 215 21.57 33.82 -6.89
C GLU A 215 20.47 32.95 -7.50
N LYS A 216 20.70 31.62 -7.62
CA LYS A 216 19.69 30.68 -8.09
C LYS A 216 18.52 30.53 -7.10
N ALA A 217 18.82 30.43 -5.81
CA ALA A 217 17.79 30.36 -4.78
C ALA A 217 16.87 31.60 -4.81
N ARG A 218 17.43 32.80 -4.99
CA ARG A 218 16.64 34.03 -5.15
C ARG A 218 15.75 34.01 -6.39
N ARG A 219 16.21 33.46 -7.49
CA ARG A 219 15.42 33.37 -8.76
C ARG A 219 14.21 32.45 -8.64
N HIS A 220 14.34 31.39 -7.84
CA HIS A 220 13.29 30.39 -7.63
C HIS A 220 12.51 30.61 -6.32
N ILE A 221 12.72 31.71 -5.60
CA ILE A 221 12.14 31.93 -4.26
C ILE A 221 10.61 31.80 -4.26
N LEU A 222 9.93 32.38 -5.25
CA LEU A 222 8.48 32.29 -5.36
C LEU A 222 8.02 30.85 -5.68
N LEU A 223 8.76 30.13 -6.53
CA LEU A 223 8.49 28.73 -6.82
C LEU A 223 8.70 27.86 -5.56
N TRP A 224 9.76 28.12 -4.79
CA TRP A 224 9.99 27.42 -3.52
C TRP A 224 8.89 27.68 -2.49
N ILE A 225 8.44 28.94 -2.36
CA ILE A 225 7.29 29.28 -1.52
C ILE A 225 6.05 28.51 -1.98
N ALA A 226 5.77 28.48 -3.28
CA ALA A 226 4.63 27.75 -3.83
C ALA A 226 4.74 26.22 -3.61
N VAL A 227 5.93 25.63 -3.74
CA VAL A 227 6.20 24.22 -3.43
C VAL A 227 5.89 23.91 -1.96
N ILE A 228 6.34 24.78 -1.04
CA ILE A 228 6.05 24.66 0.39
C ILE A 228 4.53 24.74 0.63
N VAL A 229 3.86 25.72 0.02
CA VAL A 229 2.40 25.89 0.16
C VAL A 229 1.65 24.65 -0.34
N VAL A 230 2.02 24.09 -1.51
CA VAL A 230 1.42 22.87 -2.04
C VAL A 230 1.64 21.68 -1.07
N GLY A 231 2.86 21.53 -0.54
CA GLY A 231 3.18 20.47 0.43
C GLY A 231 2.39 20.60 1.73
N LEU A 232 2.31 21.83 2.29
CA LEU A 232 1.54 22.11 3.52
C LEU A 232 0.03 21.92 3.30
N ALA A 233 -0.50 22.38 2.17
CA ALA A 233 -1.91 22.19 1.81
C ALA A 233 -2.26 20.70 1.72
N TRP A 234 -1.39 19.90 1.08
CA TRP A 234 -1.58 18.45 1.02
C TRP A 234 -1.49 17.79 2.41
N LEU A 235 -0.53 18.19 3.26
CA LEU A 235 -0.44 17.69 4.65
C LEU A 235 -1.68 18.05 5.47
N GLY A 236 -2.18 19.29 5.34
CA GLY A 236 -3.41 19.72 6.01
C GLY A 236 -4.64 18.90 5.56
N LEU A 237 -4.76 18.67 4.25
CA LEU A 237 -5.84 17.84 3.69
C LEU A 237 -5.71 16.38 4.18
N ARG A 238 -4.51 15.82 4.15
CA ARG A 238 -4.23 14.48 4.67
C ARG A 238 -4.58 14.36 6.16
N ALA A 239 -4.12 15.31 6.99
CA ALA A 239 -4.42 15.33 8.41
C ALA A 239 -5.93 15.38 8.70
N ARG A 240 -6.68 16.15 7.89
CA ARG A 240 -8.15 16.24 8.01
C ARG A 240 -8.84 14.91 7.70
N ILE A 241 -8.35 14.14 6.73
CA ILE A 241 -8.98 12.90 6.25
C ILE A 241 -8.52 11.68 7.07
N VAL A 242 -7.22 11.58 7.33
CA VAL A 242 -6.58 10.46 8.04
C VAL A 242 -6.61 10.67 9.57
N GLY A 243 -6.65 11.93 10.02
CA GLY A 243 -6.57 12.28 11.45
C GLY A 243 -5.13 12.31 12.00
N ASP A 244 -4.12 12.18 11.12
CA ASP A 244 -2.70 12.17 11.50
C ASP A 244 -1.83 12.73 10.35
N LEU A 245 -0.74 13.41 10.70
CA LEU A 245 0.22 13.96 9.74
C LEU A 245 1.17 12.90 9.17
N THR A 246 1.63 11.95 9.98
CA THR A 246 2.68 10.99 9.63
C THR A 246 2.17 9.61 9.24
N GLY A 247 0.93 9.26 9.63
CA GLY A 247 0.36 7.92 9.53
C GLY A 247 0.73 7.06 10.75
N ARG A 248 -0.20 6.18 11.14
CA ARG A 248 -0.06 5.31 12.31
C ARG A 248 0.57 3.96 11.99
N GLU A 249 0.79 3.68 10.70
CA GLU A 249 1.37 2.40 10.31
C GLU A 249 2.87 2.39 10.54
N VAL A 250 3.29 1.55 11.47
CA VAL A 250 4.69 1.27 11.75
C VAL A 250 5.04 -0.08 11.12
N ALA A 251 6.19 -0.15 10.45
CA ALA A 251 6.64 -1.41 9.88
C ALA A 251 6.81 -2.48 10.96
N PRO A 252 6.41 -3.74 10.66
CA PRO A 252 6.59 -4.85 11.59
C PRO A 252 8.01 -4.91 12.15
N GLY A 253 8.11 -5.02 13.47
CA GLY A 253 9.39 -5.08 14.19
C GLY A 253 10.02 -3.71 14.54
N LEU A 254 9.39 -2.59 14.15
CA LEU A 254 9.83 -1.24 14.53
C LEU A 254 8.90 -0.56 15.55
N GLU A 255 7.91 -1.29 16.06
CA GLU A 255 6.93 -0.77 17.02
C GLU A 255 7.61 -0.31 18.32
N GLY A 256 7.28 0.90 18.74
CA GLY A 256 7.86 1.50 19.97
C GLY A 256 9.31 1.93 19.87
N MET A 257 9.98 1.74 18.72
CA MET A 257 11.38 2.10 18.55
C MET A 257 11.55 3.61 18.33
N GLY A 258 12.50 4.20 19.06
CA GLY A 258 12.96 5.56 18.84
C GLY A 258 13.82 5.70 17.57
N LEU A 259 14.19 6.94 17.22
CA LEU A 259 14.97 7.27 16.03
C LEU A 259 16.31 6.51 15.97
N ILE A 260 17.00 6.36 17.10
CA ILE A 260 18.31 5.70 17.17
C ILE A 260 18.18 4.21 16.84
N ASP A 261 17.19 3.52 17.44
CA ASP A 261 17.02 2.10 17.21
C ASP A 261 16.56 1.82 15.77
N ARG A 262 15.64 2.62 15.24
CA ARG A 262 15.27 2.56 13.82
C ARG A 262 16.48 2.77 12.90
N THR A 263 17.36 3.71 13.24
CA THR A 263 18.59 3.93 12.47
C THR A 263 19.51 2.71 12.49
N ARG A 264 19.66 2.04 13.64
CA ARG A 264 20.46 0.80 13.75
C ARG A 264 19.88 -0.32 12.90
N VAL A 265 18.57 -0.53 12.99
CA VAL A 265 17.86 -1.54 12.18
C VAL A 265 18.01 -1.24 10.69
N MET A 266 17.75 0.00 10.28
CA MET A 266 17.81 0.37 8.86
C MET A 266 19.25 0.39 8.32
N ALA A 267 20.25 0.68 9.15
CA ALA A 267 21.65 0.50 8.79
C ALA A 267 21.96 -0.98 8.49
N ALA A 268 21.48 -1.91 9.33
CA ALA A 268 21.66 -3.34 9.09
C ALA A 268 20.92 -3.84 7.83
N ILE A 269 19.84 -3.14 7.44
CA ILE A 269 19.04 -3.45 6.23
C ILE A 269 19.61 -2.76 4.98
N ALA A 270 20.39 -1.68 5.09
CA ALA A 270 20.89 -0.91 3.96
C ALA A 270 21.51 -1.77 2.84
N PRO A 271 22.36 -2.79 3.09
CA PRO A 271 22.88 -3.66 2.03
C PRO A 271 21.79 -4.33 1.18
N GLN A 272 20.60 -4.55 1.72
CA GLN A 272 19.46 -5.11 0.98
C GLN A 272 18.96 -4.16 -0.11
N TYR A 273 18.91 -2.86 0.16
CA TYR A 273 18.55 -1.85 -0.84
C TYR A 273 19.55 -1.83 -2.00
N TYR A 274 20.86 -1.90 -1.72
CA TYR A 274 21.89 -2.00 -2.76
C TYR A 274 21.73 -3.27 -3.58
N ARG A 275 21.49 -4.40 -2.92
CA ARG A 275 21.26 -5.68 -3.59
C ARG A 275 20.06 -5.61 -4.53
N LEU A 276 18.95 -5.04 -4.08
CA LEU A 276 17.71 -4.94 -4.87
C LEU A 276 17.88 -3.98 -6.07
N LEU A 277 18.62 -2.90 -5.90
CA LEU A 277 18.84 -1.90 -6.95
C LEU A 277 19.90 -2.30 -7.97
N LEU A 278 20.91 -3.11 -7.58
CA LEU A 278 22.03 -3.47 -8.44
C LEU A 278 21.99 -4.93 -8.91
N PHE A 279 21.54 -5.86 -8.07
CA PHE A 279 21.53 -7.30 -8.31
C PHE A 279 20.21 -7.96 -7.91
N PRO A 280 19.08 -7.62 -8.56
CA PRO A 280 17.75 -8.08 -8.19
C PRO A 280 17.47 -9.54 -8.61
N LEU A 281 18.41 -10.45 -8.37
CA LEU A 281 18.25 -11.87 -8.71
C LEU A 281 17.25 -12.59 -7.81
N ARG A 282 17.24 -12.25 -6.52
CA ARG A 282 16.28 -12.79 -5.54
C ARG A 282 15.33 -11.68 -5.12
N LEU A 283 14.09 -11.87 -5.49
CA LEU A 283 12.96 -10.99 -5.17
C LEU A 283 12.02 -11.74 -4.23
N SER A 284 11.34 -10.99 -3.34
CA SER A 284 10.36 -11.54 -2.41
C SER A 284 9.13 -10.64 -2.33
N VAL A 285 7.97 -11.23 -2.09
CA VAL A 285 6.75 -10.47 -1.78
C VAL A 285 6.80 -9.90 -0.36
N ASP A 286 7.59 -10.52 0.52
CA ASP A 286 7.69 -10.17 1.93
C ASP A 286 9.13 -9.98 2.40
N TYR A 287 9.34 -8.92 3.19
CA TYR A 287 10.60 -8.55 3.85
C TYR A 287 10.35 -8.24 5.33
N SER A 288 9.42 -8.93 5.96
CA SER A 288 9.07 -8.75 7.36
C SER A 288 10.10 -9.37 8.32
N PRO A 289 9.97 -9.15 9.65
CA PRO A 289 10.83 -9.75 10.66
C PRO A 289 10.95 -11.27 10.52
N ASP A 290 12.09 -11.81 10.97
CA ASP A 290 12.66 -13.14 10.82
C ASP A 290 13.21 -13.45 9.42
N PHE A 291 12.61 -12.98 8.35
CA PHE A 291 13.31 -12.92 7.07
C PHE A 291 14.32 -11.76 7.03
N MET A 292 13.93 -10.59 7.60
CA MET A 292 14.83 -9.46 7.81
C MET A 292 15.10 -9.28 9.30
N PRO A 293 16.28 -9.68 9.81
CA PRO A 293 16.56 -9.64 11.25
C PRO A 293 16.55 -8.22 11.79
N ILE A 294 15.75 -8.02 12.85
CA ILE A 294 15.68 -6.76 13.58
C ILE A 294 16.81 -6.72 14.60
N VAL A 295 17.73 -5.78 14.44
CA VAL A 295 18.89 -5.60 15.32
C VAL A 295 18.79 -4.27 16.07
N THR A 296 18.79 -4.33 17.40
CA THR A 296 18.69 -3.15 18.28
C THR A 296 20.06 -2.64 18.78
N ALA A 297 21.14 -3.33 18.39
CA ALA A 297 22.52 -2.96 18.72
C ALA A 297 23.34 -2.66 17.44
N TRP A 298 24.47 -1.98 17.59
CA TRP A 298 25.45 -1.80 16.52
C TRP A 298 26.23 -3.10 16.28
N THR A 299 25.59 -4.02 15.57
CA THR A 299 26.22 -5.27 15.12
C THR A 299 27.17 -5.02 13.95
N GLY A 300 28.04 -5.97 13.62
CA GLY A 300 28.92 -5.89 12.43
C GLY A 300 28.14 -5.63 11.15
N ARG A 301 26.92 -6.18 11.00
CA ARG A 301 26.03 -5.94 9.86
C ARG A 301 25.52 -4.48 9.82
N ALA A 302 25.14 -3.91 10.96
CA ALA A 302 24.69 -2.52 11.06
C ALA A 302 25.83 -1.55 10.79
N LEU A 303 27.04 -1.81 11.34
CA LEU A 303 28.24 -1.03 11.06
C LEU A 303 28.65 -1.09 9.60
N PHE A 304 28.63 -2.28 8.97
CA PHE A 304 28.89 -2.42 7.55
C PHE A 304 27.91 -1.63 6.69
N GLY A 305 26.61 -1.73 6.97
CA GLY A 305 25.59 -0.99 6.21
C GLY A 305 25.71 0.53 6.40
N ALA A 306 25.97 0.99 7.64
CA ALA A 306 26.24 2.40 7.91
C ALA A 306 27.47 2.89 7.14
N ALA A 307 28.57 2.14 7.17
CA ALA A 307 29.80 2.46 6.43
C ALA A 307 29.54 2.52 4.92
N LEU A 308 28.75 1.60 4.37
CA LEU A 308 28.38 1.58 2.95
C LEU A 308 27.58 2.83 2.57
N VAL A 309 26.60 3.23 3.37
CA VAL A 309 25.82 4.45 3.14
C VAL A 309 26.71 5.69 3.23
N LEU A 310 27.55 5.80 4.27
CA LEU A 310 28.45 6.94 4.46
C LEU A 310 29.48 7.02 3.32
N ALA A 311 30.05 5.90 2.88
CA ALA A 311 30.96 5.86 1.74
C ALA A 311 30.28 6.32 0.44
N THR A 312 29.03 5.90 0.21
CA THR A 312 28.24 6.31 -0.96
C THR A 312 27.96 7.81 -0.94
N LEU A 313 27.52 8.35 0.20
CA LEU A 313 27.30 9.80 0.37
C LEU A 313 28.62 10.59 0.26
N GLY A 314 29.71 10.07 0.83
CA GLY A 314 31.06 10.63 0.69
C GLY A 314 31.51 10.68 -0.76
N ALA A 315 31.27 9.62 -1.52
CA ALA A 315 31.56 9.57 -2.96
C ALA A 315 30.74 10.62 -3.73
N ALA A 316 29.48 10.83 -3.40
CA ALA A 316 28.65 11.88 -4.01
C ALA A 316 29.20 13.29 -3.71
N LEU A 317 29.57 13.54 -2.45
CA LEU A 317 30.17 14.83 -2.04
C LEU A 317 31.50 15.09 -2.73
N TRP A 318 32.36 14.08 -2.83
CA TRP A 318 33.62 14.17 -3.57
C TRP A 318 33.40 14.42 -5.07
N ALA A 319 32.41 13.73 -5.67
CA ALA A 319 32.09 13.84 -7.08
C ALA A 319 31.41 15.16 -7.48
N ARG A 320 30.86 15.92 -6.55
CA ARG A 320 29.96 17.07 -6.79
C ARG A 320 30.44 18.11 -7.81
N ARG A 321 31.74 18.38 -7.85
CA ARG A 321 32.35 19.35 -8.77
C ARG A 321 32.90 18.71 -10.05
N ARG A 322 33.25 17.40 -10.01
CA ARG A 322 33.94 16.70 -11.09
C ARG A 322 33.02 15.82 -11.91
N LEU A 323 32.05 15.19 -11.26
CA LEU A 323 31.15 14.20 -11.84
C LEU A 323 29.70 14.45 -11.41
N PRO A 324 29.08 15.56 -11.88
CA PRO A 324 27.76 15.99 -11.40
C PRO A 324 26.67 14.94 -11.64
N VAL A 325 26.78 14.11 -12.68
CA VAL A 325 25.84 13.01 -12.90
C VAL A 325 25.89 11.96 -11.79
N VAL A 326 27.08 11.66 -11.25
CA VAL A 326 27.25 10.71 -10.14
C VAL A 326 26.60 11.27 -8.88
N THR A 327 26.86 12.55 -8.58
CA THR A 327 26.23 13.23 -7.44
C THR A 327 24.71 13.31 -7.58
N PHE A 328 24.21 13.61 -8.78
CA PHE A 328 22.76 13.61 -9.04
C PHE A 328 22.14 12.22 -8.84
N SER A 329 22.76 11.18 -9.37
CA SER A 329 22.31 9.80 -9.26
C SER A 329 22.24 9.32 -7.81
N ILE A 330 23.33 9.52 -7.05
CA ILE A 330 23.40 9.13 -5.64
C ILE A 330 22.47 10.01 -4.79
N GLY A 331 22.45 11.32 -5.03
CA GLY A 331 21.56 12.26 -4.34
C GLY A 331 20.09 11.93 -4.58
N TRP A 332 19.72 11.53 -5.82
CA TRP A 332 18.39 11.03 -6.16
C TRP A 332 18.02 9.80 -5.32
N MET A 333 18.88 8.77 -5.32
CA MET A 333 18.68 7.56 -4.51
C MET A 333 18.56 7.90 -3.03
N ALA A 334 19.46 8.72 -2.50
CA ALA A 334 19.45 9.10 -1.09
C ALA A 334 18.18 9.84 -0.68
N ALA A 335 17.75 10.86 -1.45
CA ALA A 335 16.54 11.63 -1.17
C ALA A 335 15.27 10.78 -1.21
N THR A 336 15.17 9.88 -2.20
CA THR A 336 13.97 9.06 -2.39
C THR A 336 13.91 7.86 -1.42
N ILE A 337 15.05 7.24 -1.09
CA ILE A 337 15.14 6.18 -0.09
C ILE A 337 14.89 6.74 1.32
N ALA A 338 15.36 7.96 1.65
CA ALA A 338 15.21 8.54 2.98
C ALA A 338 13.73 8.62 3.44
N ILE A 339 12.80 8.82 2.50
CA ILE A 339 11.36 8.87 2.81
C ILE A 339 10.79 7.48 3.14
N VAL A 340 11.32 6.41 2.53
CA VAL A 340 10.80 5.05 2.68
C VAL A 340 11.65 4.16 3.59
N ALA A 341 12.76 4.67 4.08
CA ALA A 341 13.72 3.92 4.91
C ALA A 341 13.35 3.82 6.41
N ASN A 342 12.14 4.17 6.82
CA ASN A 342 11.67 4.10 8.22
C ASN A 342 12.52 4.86 9.26
N VAL A 343 13.53 5.62 8.85
CA VAL A 343 14.37 6.40 9.77
C VAL A 343 13.66 7.69 10.16
N LEU A 344 13.31 8.53 9.17
CA LEU A 344 12.66 9.82 9.40
C LEU A 344 11.18 9.66 9.73
N VAL A 345 10.46 8.90 8.90
CA VAL A 345 9.03 8.64 9.03
C VAL A 345 8.81 7.12 8.99
N PRO A 346 8.05 6.54 9.92
CA PRO A 346 7.63 5.15 9.81
C PRO A 346 6.76 4.95 8.57
N THR A 347 6.98 3.83 7.88
CA THR A 347 6.14 3.38 6.76
C THR A 347 5.63 1.98 7.10
N GLY A 348 4.47 1.56 6.63
CA GLY A 348 3.90 0.25 6.98
C GLY A 348 4.72 -0.98 6.54
N LEU A 349 5.84 -0.78 5.83
CA LEU A 349 6.70 -1.86 5.31
C LEU A 349 8.15 -1.67 5.78
N LEU A 350 8.79 -2.75 6.22
CA LEU A 350 10.21 -2.71 6.57
C LEU A 350 11.08 -2.50 5.31
N VAL A 351 10.84 -3.28 4.27
CA VAL A 351 11.35 -3.12 2.90
C VAL A 351 10.22 -3.53 1.95
N GLY A 352 10.06 -2.81 0.84
CA GLY A 352 9.13 -3.17 -0.24
C GLY A 352 9.81 -2.96 -1.59
N GLU A 353 9.75 -3.94 -2.48
CA GLU A 353 10.36 -3.83 -3.82
C GLU A 353 9.74 -2.67 -4.60
N ARG A 354 8.42 -2.51 -4.53
CA ARG A 354 7.68 -1.41 -5.18
C ARG A 354 8.18 -0.03 -4.76
N THR A 355 8.62 0.13 -3.49
CA THR A 355 9.10 1.43 -2.99
C THR A 355 10.43 1.86 -3.62
N LEU A 356 11.15 0.93 -4.26
CA LEU A 356 12.40 1.19 -4.97
C LEU A 356 12.20 1.64 -6.42
N TYR A 357 10.96 1.74 -6.90
CA TYR A 357 10.65 2.19 -8.26
C TYR A 357 11.18 3.61 -8.52
N LEU A 358 10.92 4.59 -7.66
CA LEU A 358 11.45 5.95 -7.78
C LEU A 358 12.96 6.04 -7.51
N PRO A 359 13.53 5.39 -6.47
CA PRO A 359 14.99 5.33 -6.27
C PRO A 359 15.78 4.76 -7.43
N SER A 360 15.24 3.78 -8.16
CA SER A 360 15.93 3.13 -9.29
C SER A 360 16.25 4.08 -10.45
N VAL A 361 15.58 5.23 -10.55
CA VAL A 361 15.92 6.29 -11.52
C VAL A 361 17.38 6.73 -11.32
N GLY A 362 17.78 6.97 -10.07
CA GLY A 362 19.20 7.29 -9.77
C GLY A 362 20.16 6.15 -10.14
N THR A 363 19.73 4.91 -9.88
CA THR A 363 20.53 3.72 -10.20
C THR A 363 20.79 3.62 -11.71
N VAL A 364 19.75 3.73 -12.54
CA VAL A 364 19.91 3.60 -14.01
C VAL A 364 20.66 4.78 -14.62
N LEU A 365 20.58 5.97 -14.05
CA LEU A 365 21.40 7.12 -14.44
C LEU A 365 22.89 6.82 -14.19
N LEU A 366 23.23 6.28 -13.02
CA LEU A 366 24.61 5.89 -12.69
C LEU A 366 25.11 4.77 -13.60
N LEU A 367 24.31 3.74 -13.85
CA LEU A 367 24.65 2.65 -14.77
C LEU A 367 24.82 3.15 -16.22
N GLY A 368 23.95 4.04 -16.68
CA GLY A 368 24.07 4.68 -17.99
C GLY A 368 25.36 5.50 -18.14
N TRP A 369 25.75 6.21 -17.07
CA TRP A 369 27.01 6.95 -17.04
C TRP A 369 28.22 6.02 -17.10
N LEU A 370 28.25 4.96 -16.29
CA LEU A 370 29.30 3.94 -16.31
C LEU A 370 29.40 3.28 -17.70
N TRP A 371 28.25 2.94 -18.29
CA TRP A 371 28.19 2.41 -19.63
C TRP A 371 28.76 3.40 -20.68
N GLY A 372 28.47 4.69 -20.53
CA GLY A 372 29.01 5.74 -21.41
C GLY A 372 30.54 5.82 -21.38
N ILE A 373 31.15 5.64 -20.21
CA ILE A 373 32.62 5.56 -20.06
C ILE A 373 33.17 4.32 -20.80
N LEU A 374 32.50 3.16 -20.58
CA LEU A 374 32.91 1.92 -21.26
C LEU A 374 32.78 2.07 -22.78
N TYR A 375 31.69 2.69 -23.26
CA TYR A 375 31.47 2.90 -24.70
C TYR A 375 32.54 3.78 -25.36
N GLN A 376 33.06 4.78 -24.65
CA GLN A 376 34.17 5.61 -25.15
C GLN A 376 35.48 4.85 -25.27
N ARG A 377 35.69 3.85 -24.37
CA ARG A 377 36.93 3.05 -24.36
C ARG A 377 36.85 1.82 -25.26
N GLN A 378 35.73 1.10 -25.19
CA GLN A 378 35.56 -0.23 -25.84
C GLN A 378 34.10 -0.38 -26.32
N ARG A 379 33.83 0.11 -27.54
CA ARG A 379 32.46 0.12 -28.11
C ARG A 379 31.81 -1.26 -28.15
N ALA A 380 32.53 -2.28 -28.65
CA ALA A 380 32.00 -3.63 -28.76
C ALA A 380 31.63 -4.20 -27.38
N ALA A 381 32.50 -4.08 -26.39
CA ALA A 381 32.27 -4.53 -25.02
C ALA A 381 31.06 -3.80 -24.40
N ALA A 382 30.93 -2.49 -24.60
CA ALA A 382 29.80 -1.71 -24.10
C ALA A 382 28.48 -2.18 -24.72
N VAL A 383 28.43 -2.43 -26.03
CA VAL A 383 27.19 -2.92 -26.69
C VAL A 383 26.84 -4.30 -26.17
N VAL A 384 27.78 -5.21 -26.04
CA VAL A 384 27.57 -6.55 -25.47
C VAL A 384 27.07 -6.45 -24.02
N THR A 385 27.71 -5.61 -23.18
CA THR A 385 27.30 -5.40 -21.78
C THR A 385 25.88 -4.88 -21.69
N ALA A 386 25.49 -3.86 -22.48
CA ALA A 386 24.13 -3.37 -22.51
C ALA A 386 23.13 -4.46 -22.93
N ALA A 387 23.44 -5.20 -24.00
CA ALA A 387 22.60 -6.29 -24.49
C ALA A 387 22.40 -7.37 -23.41
N VAL A 388 23.48 -7.79 -22.74
CA VAL A 388 23.45 -8.80 -21.67
C VAL A 388 22.61 -8.30 -20.47
N LEU A 389 22.82 -7.06 -20.01
CA LEU A 389 22.08 -6.51 -18.87
C LEU A 389 20.60 -6.33 -19.19
N VAL A 390 20.26 -5.82 -20.37
CA VAL A 390 18.86 -5.66 -20.80
C VAL A 390 18.19 -7.02 -20.96
N LEU A 391 18.87 -8.01 -21.58
CA LEU A 391 18.34 -9.36 -21.72
C LEU A 391 18.15 -10.04 -20.36
N ALA A 392 19.14 -9.98 -19.48
CA ALA A 392 19.05 -10.55 -18.13
C ALA A 392 17.93 -9.91 -17.32
N GLY A 393 17.80 -8.57 -17.37
CA GLY A 393 16.69 -7.84 -16.75
C GLY A 393 15.35 -8.28 -17.33
N THR A 394 15.23 -8.36 -18.65
CA THR A 394 14.00 -8.82 -19.34
C THR A 394 13.62 -10.23 -18.89
N VAL A 395 14.54 -11.19 -18.96
CA VAL A 395 14.29 -12.58 -18.56
C VAL A 395 13.85 -12.64 -17.10
N ARG A 396 14.56 -11.94 -16.21
CA ARG A 396 14.24 -11.94 -14.77
C ARG A 396 12.87 -11.32 -14.48
N THR A 397 12.52 -10.22 -15.14
CA THR A 397 11.21 -9.55 -14.99
C THR A 397 10.09 -10.42 -15.54
N VAL A 398 10.22 -10.92 -16.77
CA VAL A 398 9.21 -11.79 -17.41
C VAL A 398 8.98 -13.07 -16.61
N THR A 399 10.02 -13.67 -16.04
CA THR A 399 9.89 -14.86 -15.17
C THR A 399 9.35 -14.56 -13.78
N ARG A 400 9.45 -13.31 -13.30
CA ARG A 400 8.91 -12.88 -12.00
C ARG A 400 7.44 -12.44 -12.08
N ASN A 401 7.02 -11.85 -13.21
CA ASN A 401 5.64 -11.36 -13.38
C ASN A 401 4.57 -12.38 -12.95
N PRO A 402 4.65 -13.69 -13.33
CA PRO A 402 3.63 -14.69 -12.97
C PRO A 402 3.38 -14.87 -11.47
N VAL A 403 4.30 -14.42 -10.62
CA VAL A 403 4.05 -14.40 -9.17
C VAL A 403 2.83 -13.56 -8.82
N TRP A 404 2.57 -12.49 -9.57
CA TRP A 404 1.46 -11.55 -9.36
C TRP A 404 0.21 -11.90 -10.18
N ARG A 405 0.10 -13.15 -10.68
CA ARG A 405 -1.00 -13.56 -11.55
C ARG A 405 -2.33 -13.71 -10.80
N SER A 406 -2.30 -14.30 -9.60
CA SER A 406 -3.46 -14.54 -8.74
C SER A 406 -3.00 -14.77 -7.30
N ASN A 407 -3.93 -14.83 -6.34
CA ASN A 407 -3.58 -15.22 -4.96
C ASN A 407 -2.98 -16.63 -4.89
N ASP A 408 -3.39 -17.55 -5.78
CA ASP A 408 -2.85 -18.91 -5.85
C ASP A 408 -1.38 -18.96 -6.26
N THR A 409 -0.85 -17.88 -6.81
CA THR A 409 0.57 -17.76 -7.17
C THR A 409 1.35 -16.89 -6.20
N VAL A 410 0.79 -15.78 -5.72
CA VAL A 410 1.50 -14.85 -4.83
C VAL A 410 1.68 -15.41 -3.43
N LEU A 411 0.64 -16.05 -2.85
CA LEU A 411 0.73 -16.59 -1.49
C LEU A 411 1.76 -17.74 -1.37
N PRO A 412 1.76 -18.77 -2.25
CA PRO A 412 2.82 -19.77 -2.24
C PRO A 412 4.22 -19.20 -2.53
N SER A 413 4.33 -18.13 -3.35
CA SER A 413 5.63 -17.52 -3.59
C SER A 413 6.16 -16.79 -2.35
N LEU A 414 5.29 -16.18 -1.55
CA LEU A 414 5.67 -15.57 -0.28
C LEU A 414 6.27 -16.60 0.67
N VAL A 415 5.64 -17.77 0.78
CA VAL A 415 6.15 -18.88 1.60
C VAL A 415 7.50 -19.38 1.08
N ARG A 416 7.66 -19.52 -0.23
CA ARG A 416 8.90 -20.00 -0.85
C ARG A 416 10.05 -19.00 -0.72
N ASP A 417 9.75 -17.70 -0.94
CA ASP A 417 10.77 -16.66 -1.07
C ASP A 417 11.21 -16.10 0.30
N ALA A 418 10.37 -16.22 1.35
CA ALA A 418 10.63 -15.75 2.72
C ALA A 418 10.12 -16.74 3.79
N PRO A 419 10.56 -18.03 3.80
CA PRO A 419 9.96 -19.11 4.61
C PRO A 419 9.99 -18.88 6.12
N GLY A 420 10.91 -18.05 6.63
CA GLY A 420 11.04 -17.72 8.05
C GLY A 420 10.24 -16.49 8.49
N SER A 421 9.59 -15.77 7.58
CA SER A 421 8.83 -14.58 7.96
C SER A 421 7.51 -14.96 8.65
N TYR A 422 7.03 -14.10 9.57
CA TYR A 422 5.74 -14.35 10.21
C TYR A 422 4.59 -14.39 9.20
N HIS A 423 4.67 -13.60 8.12
CA HIS A 423 3.70 -13.63 7.04
C HIS A 423 3.69 -14.98 6.31
N ALA A 424 4.87 -15.55 6.02
CA ALA A 424 4.96 -16.86 5.38
C ALA A 424 4.36 -17.97 6.24
N VAL A 425 4.64 -17.94 7.54
CA VAL A 425 4.08 -18.91 8.50
C VAL A 425 2.56 -18.71 8.64
N TRP A 426 2.09 -17.46 8.71
CA TRP A 426 0.66 -17.14 8.71
C TRP A 426 -0.04 -17.63 7.43
N VAL A 427 0.52 -17.37 6.25
CA VAL A 427 -0.03 -17.84 4.97
C VAL A 427 -0.09 -19.37 4.92
N GLN A 428 0.91 -20.08 5.45
CA GLN A 428 0.84 -21.54 5.55
C GLN A 428 -0.36 -21.99 6.40
N GLY A 429 -0.66 -21.28 7.50
CA GLY A 429 -1.85 -21.52 8.31
C GLY A 429 -3.14 -21.30 7.51
N MET A 430 -3.24 -20.22 6.76
CA MET A 430 -4.40 -19.95 5.90
C MET A 430 -4.58 -21.04 4.83
N LEU A 431 -3.50 -21.42 4.12
CA LEU A 431 -3.55 -22.46 3.10
C LEU A 431 -3.89 -23.85 3.67
N ALA A 432 -3.46 -24.15 4.90
CA ALA A 432 -3.85 -25.36 5.61
C ALA A 432 -5.35 -25.35 5.96
N ALA A 433 -5.87 -24.20 6.42
CA ALA A 433 -7.31 -24.03 6.71
C ALA A 433 -8.17 -24.21 5.45
N GLU A 434 -7.77 -23.64 4.31
CA GLU A 434 -8.45 -23.83 3.01
C GLU A 434 -8.49 -25.30 2.56
N ARG A 435 -7.49 -26.10 2.96
CA ARG A 435 -7.42 -27.55 2.71
C ARG A 435 -8.14 -28.39 3.76
N ASN A 436 -8.88 -27.77 4.68
CA ASN A 436 -9.55 -28.43 5.82
C ASN A 436 -8.58 -29.19 6.74
N GLN A 437 -7.32 -28.75 6.85
CA GLN A 437 -6.28 -29.32 7.72
C GLN A 437 -6.21 -28.51 9.03
N ALA A 438 -7.21 -28.64 9.89
CA ALA A 438 -7.41 -27.79 11.06
C ALA A 438 -6.21 -27.79 12.01
N ASP A 439 -5.68 -28.98 12.39
CA ASP A 439 -4.52 -29.09 13.29
C ASP A 439 -3.27 -28.38 12.74
N SER A 440 -3.01 -28.56 11.43
CA SER A 440 -1.90 -27.89 10.77
C SER A 440 -2.11 -26.38 10.71
N ALA A 441 -3.32 -25.93 10.43
CA ALA A 441 -3.68 -24.52 10.39
C ALA A 441 -3.48 -23.87 11.77
N GLU A 442 -3.98 -24.50 12.83
CA GLU A 442 -3.78 -24.02 14.21
C GLU A 442 -2.31 -23.93 14.57
N TRP A 443 -1.54 -24.96 14.24
CA TRP A 443 -0.11 -24.99 14.53
C TRP A 443 0.62 -23.83 13.86
N TYR A 444 0.41 -23.61 12.56
CA TYR A 444 1.04 -22.51 11.83
C TYR A 444 0.60 -21.14 12.36
N LEU A 445 -0.70 -20.93 12.64
CA LEU A 445 -1.20 -19.67 13.17
C LEU A 445 -0.59 -19.36 14.55
N ARG A 446 -0.46 -20.38 15.42
CA ARG A 446 0.23 -20.22 16.71
C ARG A 446 1.72 -19.93 16.54
N GLN A 447 2.41 -20.58 15.57
CA GLN A 447 3.82 -20.28 15.27
C GLN A 447 3.98 -18.84 14.76
N ALA A 448 3.09 -18.36 13.89
CA ALA A 448 3.12 -16.98 13.44
C ALA A 448 2.95 -15.98 14.61
N LEU A 449 2.13 -16.32 15.62
CA LEU A 449 1.96 -15.51 16.83
C LEU A 449 3.15 -15.61 17.80
N VAL A 450 3.92 -16.69 17.78
CA VAL A 450 5.21 -16.77 18.50
C VAL A 450 6.21 -15.77 17.90
N ILE A 451 6.27 -15.71 16.56
CA ILE A 451 7.13 -14.75 15.86
C ILE A 451 6.65 -13.31 16.08
N ARG A 452 5.33 -13.09 15.97
CA ARG A 452 4.73 -11.77 16.11
C ARG A 452 3.45 -11.81 16.95
N PRO A 453 3.54 -11.67 18.28
CA PRO A 453 2.38 -11.69 19.18
C PRO A 453 1.39 -10.55 18.95
N ILE A 454 1.85 -9.43 18.39
CA ILE A 454 1.07 -8.20 18.15
C ILE A 454 0.48 -8.12 16.73
N ALA A 455 0.09 -9.26 16.14
CA ALA A 455 -0.50 -9.34 14.80
C ALA A 455 -2.02 -9.56 14.87
N PRO A 456 -2.87 -8.50 14.86
CA PRO A 456 -4.33 -8.65 14.96
C PRO A 456 -4.93 -9.59 13.92
N PRO A 457 -4.52 -9.56 12.62
CA PRO A 457 -5.10 -10.47 11.63
C PRO A 457 -4.85 -11.95 11.93
N VAL A 458 -3.69 -12.29 12.49
CA VAL A 458 -3.37 -13.68 12.82
C VAL A 458 -4.22 -14.17 14.01
N TRP A 459 -4.40 -13.32 15.02
CA TRP A 459 -5.31 -13.60 16.15
C TRP A 459 -6.75 -13.82 15.68
N ARG A 460 -7.25 -12.98 14.73
CA ARG A 460 -8.58 -13.14 14.12
C ARG A 460 -8.72 -14.49 13.41
N ASP A 461 -7.72 -14.88 12.61
CA ASP A 461 -7.80 -16.11 11.82
C ASP A 461 -7.73 -17.35 12.73
N LEU A 462 -6.89 -17.32 13.77
CA LEU A 462 -6.88 -18.34 14.82
C LEU A 462 -8.23 -18.42 15.55
N ALA A 463 -8.80 -17.26 15.92
CA ALA A 463 -10.10 -17.21 16.58
C ALA A 463 -11.22 -17.78 15.70
N SER A 464 -11.17 -17.50 14.38
CA SER A 464 -12.15 -18.01 13.42
C SER A 464 -12.04 -19.53 13.25
N LEU A 465 -10.83 -20.08 13.22
CA LEU A 465 -10.60 -21.53 13.18
C LEU A 465 -11.16 -22.20 14.44
N LEU A 466 -10.83 -21.68 15.63
CA LEU A 466 -11.31 -22.18 16.92
C LEU A 466 -12.85 -22.12 17.05
N GLU A 467 -13.47 -21.08 16.47
CA GLU A 467 -14.93 -20.96 16.43
C GLU A 467 -15.56 -22.07 15.56
N LEU A 468 -14.98 -22.36 14.40
CA LEU A 468 -15.43 -23.45 13.54
C LEU A 468 -15.30 -24.83 14.21
N GLU A 469 -14.30 -25.00 15.07
CA GLU A 469 -14.11 -26.23 15.87
C GLU A 469 -15.02 -26.29 17.10
N GLY A 470 -15.85 -25.25 17.38
CA GLY A 470 -16.70 -25.19 18.56
C GLY A 470 -15.96 -24.84 19.87
N ARG A 471 -14.67 -24.51 19.81
CA ARG A 471 -13.82 -24.10 20.94
C ARG A 471 -14.06 -22.63 21.30
N TYR A 472 -15.33 -22.30 21.62
CA TYR A 472 -15.81 -20.92 21.79
C TYR A 472 -15.06 -20.09 22.83
N GLY A 473 -14.60 -20.71 23.94
CA GLY A 473 -13.86 -20.00 25.01
C GLY A 473 -12.50 -19.49 24.55
N GLU A 474 -11.74 -20.33 23.83
CA GLU A 474 -10.45 -19.97 23.26
C GLU A 474 -10.64 -18.97 22.12
N SER A 475 -11.63 -19.19 21.25
CA SER A 475 -12.00 -18.27 20.18
C SER A 475 -12.34 -16.87 20.73
N ALA A 476 -13.14 -16.79 21.79
CA ALA A 476 -13.48 -15.53 22.44
C ALA A 476 -12.26 -14.77 22.94
N THR A 477 -11.25 -15.49 23.47
CA THR A 477 -10.01 -14.89 23.95
C THR A 477 -9.15 -14.40 22.80
N ALA A 478 -9.05 -15.16 21.72
CA ALA A 478 -8.27 -14.78 20.54
C ALA A 478 -8.89 -13.57 19.80
N PHE A 479 -10.23 -13.52 19.62
CA PHE A 479 -10.91 -12.35 19.08
C PHE A 479 -10.74 -11.11 19.96
N TRP A 480 -10.84 -11.28 21.28
CA TRP A 480 -10.60 -10.21 22.24
C TRP A 480 -9.18 -9.64 22.13
N THR A 481 -8.18 -10.51 21.99
CA THR A 481 -6.79 -10.11 21.79
C THR A 481 -6.63 -9.35 20.47
N SER A 482 -7.24 -9.82 19.39
CA SER A 482 -7.25 -9.12 18.09
C SER A 482 -7.81 -7.70 18.22
N TRP A 483 -8.95 -7.53 18.90
CA TRP A 483 -9.56 -6.22 19.11
C TRP A 483 -8.73 -5.32 20.03
N ARG A 484 -8.15 -5.83 21.11
CA ARG A 484 -7.29 -5.02 21.99
C ARG A 484 -6.05 -4.48 21.29
N LEU A 485 -5.54 -5.17 20.30
CA LEU A 485 -4.41 -4.73 19.48
C LEU A 485 -4.84 -3.71 18.41
N ASP A 486 -6.11 -3.72 18.00
CA ASP A 486 -6.66 -2.81 17.00
C ASP A 486 -8.15 -2.55 17.30
N HIS A 487 -8.45 -1.46 18.03
CA HIS A 487 -9.79 -1.12 18.48
C HIS A 487 -10.79 -0.77 17.36
N GLU A 488 -10.31 -0.60 16.12
CA GLU A 488 -11.19 -0.37 14.96
C GLU A 488 -11.87 -1.66 14.47
N ARG A 489 -11.43 -2.83 14.96
CA ARG A 489 -11.96 -4.17 14.60
C ARG A 489 -13.21 -4.53 15.43
N LEU A 490 -14.30 -3.79 15.22
CA LEU A 490 -15.52 -3.96 16.02
C LEU A 490 -16.21 -5.31 15.81
N ILE A 491 -16.06 -5.93 14.64
CA ILE A 491 -16.60 -7.27 14.37
C ILE A 491 -15.90 -8.31 15.26
N GLU A 492 -14.59 -8.20 15.44
CA GLU A 492 -13.82 -9.08 16.33
C GLU A 492 -14.24 -8.90 17.79
N LEU A 493 -14.51 -7.65 18.22
CA LEU A 493 -15.09 -7.37 19.55
C LEU A 493 -16.44 -8.07 19.72
N GLN A 494 -17.34 -7.91 18.76
CA GLN A 494 -18.65 -8.57 18.78
C GLN A 494 -18.51 -10.09 18.88
N ARG A 495 -17.65 -10.69 18.04
CA ARG A 495 -17.43 -12.15 18.05
C ARG A 495 -16.80 -12.62 19.37
N ALA A 496 -15.88 -11.83 19.96
CA ALA A 496 -15.30 -12.14 21.28
C ALA A 496 -16.38 -12.24 22.37
N ILE A 497 -17.36 -11.31 22.36
CA ILE A 497 -18.46 -11.32 23.33
C ILE A 497 -19.43 -12.48 23.04
N LEU A 498 -19.83 -12.66 21.78
CA LEU A 498 -20.76 -13.74 21.39
C LEU A 498 -20.21 -15.12 21.70
N ASN A 499 -18.92 -15.37 21.40
CA ASN A 499 -18.30 -16.66 21.67
C ASN A 499 -18.05 -16.87 23.18
N GLY A 500 -17.77 -15.80 23.94
CA GLY A 500 -17.73 -15.87 25.38
C GLY A 500 -19.07 -16.29 25.99
N VAL A 501 -20.18 -15.75 25.48
CA VAL A 501 -21.53 -16.15 25.88
C VAL A 501 -21.82 -17.61 25.50
N LYS A 502 -21.48 -18.04 24.27
CA LYS A 502 -21.64 -19.45 23.84
C LYS A 502 -20.82 -20.43 24.67
N ALA A 503 -19.67 -20.00 25.18
CA ALA A 503 -18.82 -20.79 26.07
C ALA A 503 -19.32 -20.81 27.52
N GLY A 504 -20.44 -20.16 27.85
CA GLY A 504 -20.92 -20.02 29.23
C GLY A 504 -20.16 -18.97 30.06
N GLN A 505 -19.21 -18.25 29.49
CA GLN A 505 -18.35 -17.25 30.18
C GLN A 505 -19.05 -15.86 30.19
N VAL A 506 -20.30 -15.80 30.64
CA VAL A 506 -21.17 -14.61 30.53
C VAL A 506 -20.60 -13.41 31.28
N ASP A 507 -20.03 -13.61 32.47
CA ASP A 507 -19.47 -12.51 33.27
C ASP A 507 -18.16 -11.98 32.67
N THR A 508 -17.31 -12.86 32.11
CA THR A 508 -16.12 -12.44 31.35
C THR A 508 -16.52 -11.64 30.10
N ALA A 509 -17.55 -12.08 29.38
CA ALA A 509 -18.06 -11.35 28.23
C ALA A 509 -18.60 -9.96 28.62
N ALA A 510 -19.29 -9.85 29.76
CA ALA A 510 -19.78 -8.60 30.30
C ALA A 510 -18.63 -7.64 30.69
N ALA A 511 -17.60 -8.14 31.39
CA ALA A 511 -16.43 -7.34 31.74
C ALA A 511 -15.68 -6.82 30.49
N ARG A 512 -15.52 -7.66 29.45
CA ARG A 512 -14.95 -7.26 28.17
C ARG A 512 -15.77 -6.16 27.47
N LEU A 513 -17.11 -6.25 27.54
CA LEU A 513 -17.99 -5.22 27.00
C LEU A 513 -17.85 -3.89 27.77
N GLU A 514 -17.75 -3.93 29.11
CA GLU A 514 -17.51 -2.73 29.93
C GLU A 514 -16.17 -2.09 29.60
N GLU A 515 -15.10 -2.87 29.44
CA GLU A 515 -13.79 -2.36 29.00
C GLU A 515 -13.92 -1.70 27.62
N ALA A 516 -14.60 -2.35 26.67
CA ALA A 516 -14.79 -1.81 25.32
C ALA A 516 -15.57 -0.48 25.31
N LEU A 517 -16.53 -0.29 26.20
CA LEU A 517 -17.32 0.94 26.32
C LEU A 517 -16.50 2.17 26.76
N THR A 518 -15.28 2.00 27.22
CA THR A 518 -14.38 3.11 27.53
C THR A 518 -13.85 3.80 26.28
N VAL A 519 -13.82 3.08 25.13
CA VAL A 519 -13.25 3.56 23.86
C VAL A 519 -14.23 3.47 22.68
N VAL A 520 -15.27 2.64 22.77
CA VAL A 520 -16.27 2.45 21.70
C VAL A 520 -17.61 3.04 22.11
N PRO A 521 -18.26 3.88 21.25
CA PRO A 521 -19.58 4.43 21.53
C PRO A 521 -20.67 3.34 21.69
N LYS A 522 -21.59 3.55 22.65
CA LYS A 522 -22.69 2.61 22.96
C LYS A 522 -23.70 2.40 21.82
N ASP A 523 -23.79 3.33 20.90
CA ASP A 523 -24.74 3.30 19.79
C ASP A 523 -24.28 2.43 18.62
N ARG A 524 -23.05 1.93 18.66
CA ARG A 524 -22.52 0.99 17.65
C ARG A 524 -23.31 -0.32 17.68
N ALA A 525 -23.61 -0.83 16.48
CA ALA A 525 -24.37 -2.07 16.30
C ALA A 525 -23.69 -3.27 16.97
N GLU A 526 -22.37 -3.36 16.84
CA GLU A 526 -21.55 -4.43 17.41
C GLU A 526 -21.65 -4.48 18.94
N ILE A 527 -21.69 -3.30 19.59
CA ILE A 527 -21.90 -3.16 21.05
C ILE A 527 -23.29 -3.60 21.43
N ARG A 528 -24.34 -3.09 20.75
CA ARG A 528 -25.74 -3.46 21.02
C ARG A 528 -25.99 -4.95 20.86
N LEU A 529 -25.41 -5.60 19.85
CA LEU A 529 -25.52 -7.04 19.64
C LEU A 529 -24.80 -7.84 20.73
N GLY A 530 -23.65 -7.39 21.17
CA GLY A 530 -22.92 -7.98 22.30
C GLY A 530 -23.72 -7.85 23.61
N GLU A 531 -24.24 -6.66 23.93
CA GLU A 531 -25.10 -6.43 25.10
C GLU A 531 -26.37 -7.27 25.06
N ALA A 532 -26.99 -7.41 23.88
CA ALA A 532 -28.16 -8.24 23.69
C ALA A 532 -27.87 -9.74 23.95
N ALA A 533 -26.73 -10.23 23.52
CA ALA A 533 -26.34 -11.62 23.79
C ALA A 533 -26.15 -11.89 25.29
N ILE A 534 -25.47 -10.97 25.99
CA ILE A 534 -25.31 -11.06 27.45
C ILE A 534 -26.67 -10.99 28.15
N ALA A 535 -27.58 -10.09 27.73
CA ALA A 535 -28.90 -9.96 28.29
C ALA A 535 -29.73 -11.25 28.13
N LEU A 536 -29.67 -11.90 26.95
CA LEU A 536 -30.34 -13.20 26.75
C LEU A 536 -29.78 -14.27 27.67
N ALA A 537 -28.46 -14.39 27.76
CA ALA A 537 -27.80 -15.38 28.63
C ALA A 537 -28.13 -15.17 30.13
N ARG A 538 -28.45 -13.92 30.54
CA ARG A 538 -28.88 -13.57 31.90
C ARG A 538 -30.40 -13.65 32.11
N GLY A 539 -31.15 -14.22 31.18
CA GLY A 539 -32.61 -14.36 31.28
C GLY A 539 -33.38 -13.04 31.15
N GLN A 540 -32.84 -12.07 30.41
CA GLN A 540 -33.46 -10.76 30.17
C GLN A 540 -33.87 -10.60 28.67
N PRO A 541 -34.77 -11.43 28.13
CA PRO A 541 -35.08 -11.45 26.69
C PRO A 541 -35.72 -10.16 26.20
N ARG A 542 -36.53 -9.45 27.02
CA ARG A 542 -37.11 -8.16 26.62
C ARG A 542 -36.05 -7.08 26.40
N LYS A 543 -35.00 -7.03 27.22
CA LYS A 543 -33.88 -6.12 27.03
C LYS A 543 -33.15 -6.46 25.73
N ALA A 544 -32.86 -7.73 25.51
CA ALA A 544 -32.18 -8.22 24.28
C ALA A 544 -32.98 -7.88 23.02
N MET A 545 -34.31 -8.08 23.04
CA MET A 545 -35.19 -7.75 21.94
C MET A 545 -35.14 -6.24 21.62
N THR A 546 -35.18 -5.37 22.62
CA THR A 546 -35.12 -3.92 22.44
C THR A 546 -33.80 -3.51 21.75
N LEU A 547 -32.66 -4.05 22.20
CA LEU A 547 -31.34 -3.76 21.62
C LEU A 547 -31.23 -4.26 20.18
N ARG A 548 -31.66 -5.49 19.91
CA ARG A 548 -31.63 -6.08 18.56
C ARG A 548 -32.53 -5.35 17.58
N ARG A 549 -33.72 -4.91 18.04
CA ARG A 549 -34.63 -4.10 17.24
C ARG A 549 -33.99 -2.76 16.82
N LEU A 550 -33.25 -2.10 17.71
CA LEU A 550 -32.51 -0.88 17.36
C LEU A 550 -31.50 -1.12 16.25
N VAL A 551 -30.82 -2.27 16.25
CA VAL A 551 -29.90 -2.67 15.17
C VAL A 551 -30.66 -2.96 13.87
N ALA A 552 -31.79 -3.66 13.94
CA ALA A 552 -32.62 -3.96 12.77
C ALA A 552 -33.16 -2.68 12.09
N PHE A 553 -33.53 -1.65 12.86
CA PHE A 553 -33.90 -0.35 12.30
C PHE A 553 -32.71 0.41 11.68
N GLN A 554 -31.50 0.19 12.17
CA GLN A 554 -30.27 0.76 11.60
C GLN A 554 -29.91 0.10 10.25
N PHE A 555 -30.23 -1.20 10.10
CA PHE A 555 -29.95 -2.01 8.92
C PHE A 555 -31.23 -2.72 8.42
N PRO A 556 -32.23 -1.97 7.91
CA PRO A 556 -33.56 -2.50 7.64
C PRO A 556 -33.64 -3.52 6.51
N THR A 557 -32.65 -3.56 5.61
CA THR A 557 -32.55 -4.49 4.48
C THR A 557 -31.69 -5.71 4.78
N PHE A 558 -31.10 -5.81 5.97
CA PHE A 558 -30.22 -6.90 6.33
C PHE A 558 -30.99 -7.99 7.09
N THR A 559 -31.31 -9.11 6.41
CA THR A 559 -32.13 -10.21 6.92
C THR A 559 -31.70 -10.67 8.31
N ARG A 560 -30.39 -10.85 8.53
CA ARG A 560 -29.85 -11.33 9.81
C ARG A 560 -30.18 -10.45 11.01
N SER A 561 -30.31 -9.14 10.83
CA SER A 561 -30.71 -8.22 11.91
C SER A 561 -32.13 -8.52 12.40
N TRP A 562 -33.04 -8.84 11.48
CA TRP A 562 -34.43 -9.19 11.80
C TRP A 562 -34.53 -10.61 12.37
N GLU A 563 -33.74 -11.56 11.89
CA GLU A 563 -33.64 -12.90 12.47
C GLU A 563 -33.24 -12.87 13.93
N LEU A 564 -32.17 -12.11 14.26
CA LEU A 564 -31.75 -11.90 15.64
C LEU A 564 -32.81 -11.25 16.51
N THR A 565 -33.63 -10.34 15.93
CA THR A 565 -34.75 -9.72 16.63
C THR A 565 -35.88 -10.73 16.87
N ALA A 566 -36.21 -11.55 15.86
CA ALA A 566 -37.20 -12.63 15.97
C ALA A 566 -36.81 -13.67 17.02
N GLU A 567 -35.54 -14.06 17.08
CA GLU A 567 -35.00 -14.98 18.10
C GLU A 567 -35.22 -14.42 19.53
N ALA A 568 -34.95 -13.13 19.72
CA ALA A 568 -35.15 -12.49 21.03
C ALA A 568 -36.64 -12.33 21.37
N ALA A 569 -37.50 -12.03 20.37
CA ALA A 569 -38.93 -11.92 20.53
C ALA A 569 -39.55 -13.28 20.89
N LEU A 570 -39.11 -14.37 20.26
CA LEU A 570 -39.51 -15.73 20.59
C LEU A 570 -39.14 -16.08 22.03
N ALA A 571 -37.91 -15.79 22.46
CA ALA A 571 -37.46 -16.01 23.84
C ALA A 571 -38.21 -15.10 24.87
N ALA A 572 -38.68 -13.94 24.43
CA ALA A 572 -39.45 -13.01 25.25
C ALA A 572 -40.95 -13.32 25.30
N HIS A 573 -41.40 -14.29 24.49
CA HIS A 573 -42.83 -14.59 24.24
C HIS A 573 -43.60 -13.37 23.73
N ASP A 574 -42.95 -12.52 22.93
CA ASP A 574 -43.53 -11.30 22.37
C ASP A 574 -44.07 -11.57 20.96
N CYS A 575 -45.37 -11.89 20.89
CA CYS A 575 -46.07 -12.19 19.65
C CYS A 575 -46.03 -11.06 18.63
N ILE A 576 -46.09 -9.80 19.07
CA ILE A 576 -46.15 -8.64 18.17
C ILE A 576 -44.82 -8.45 17.45
N GLU A 577 -43.75 -8.46 18.22
CA GLU A 577 -42.41 -8.27 17.63
C GLU A 577 -41.96 -9.49 16.84
N LEU A 578 -42.32 -10.72 17.25
CA LEU A 578 -42.04 -11.95 16.51
C LEU A 578 -42.74 -11.91 15.14
N ALA A 579 -44.05 -11.59 15.11
CA ALA A 579 -44.82 -11.49 13.86
C ALA A 579 -44.27 -10.40 12.93
N ARG A 580 -43.93 -9.22 13.48
CA ARG A 580 -43.33 -8.11 12.74
C ARG A 580 -42.00 -8.50 12.12
N SER A 581 -41.08 -9.07 12.90
CA SER A 581 -39.76 -9.49 12.43
C SER A 581 -39.84 -10.58 11.38
N THR A 582 -40.75 -11.56 11.56
CA THR A 582 -41.01 -12.63 10.58
C THR A 582 -41.52 -12.06 9.25
N SER A 583 -42.46 -11.11 9.28
CA SER A 583 -42.95 -10.42 8.07
C SER A 583 -41.82 -9.65 7.37
N ARG A 584 -40.94 -8.98 8.12
CA ARG A 584 -39.79 -8.28 7.55
C ARG A 584 -38.78 -9.23 6.91
N ILE A 585 -38.45 -10.37 7.54
CA ILE A 585 -37.58 -11.40 6.96
C ILE A 585 -38.16 -11.87 5.64
N ARG A 586 -39.46 -12.22 5.61
CA ARG A 586 -40.15 -12.67 4.40
C ARG A 586 -40.12 -11.62 3.28
N ALA A 587 -40.28 -10.35 3.60
CA ALA A 587 -40.26 -9.25 2.63
C ALA A 587 -38.86 -9.01 2.03
N ILE A 588 -37.77 -9.31 2.78
CA ILE A 588 -36.39 -9.15 2.32
C ILE A 588 -35.92 -10.42 1.59
N ASP A 589 -36.18 -11.60 2.17
CA ASP A 589 -35.78 -12.89 1.67
C ASP A 589 -36.87 -13.93 1.97
N SER A 590 -37.73 -14.19 1.00
CA SER A 590 -38.83 -15.17 1.13
C SER A 590 -38.37 -16.62 1.21
N THR A 591 -37.09 -16.89 0.93
CA THR A 591 -36.48 -18.23 0.94
C THR A 591 -35.64 -18.49 2.19
N ALA A 592 -35.58 -17.54 3.14
CA ALA A 592 -34.78 -17.67 4.34
C ALA A 592 -35.19 -18.93 5.17
N GLU A 593 -34.24 -19.81 5.42
CA GLU A 593 -34.45 -21.06 6.17
C GLU A 593 -35.01 -20.80 7.59
N SER A 594 -34.69 -19.65 8.17
CA SER A 594 -35.15 -19.23 9.49
C SER A 594 -36.66 -18.97 9.60
N LEU A 595 -37.35 -18.72 8.47
CA LEU A 595 -38.80 -18.43 8.46
C LEU A 595 -39.62 -19.58 9.06
N SER A 596 -39.31 -20.83 8.69
CA SER A 596 -40.00 -22.01 9.21
C SER A 596 -39.94 -22.10 10.74
N LYS A 597 -38.78 -21.80 11.33
CA LYS A 597 -38.57 -21.75 12.79
C LYS A 597 -39.44 -20.68 13.46
N PHE A 598 -39.49 -19.47 12.91
CA PHE A 598 -40.24 -18.38 13.51
C PHE A 598 -41.77 -18.50 13.33
N GLU A 599 -42.20 -19.08 12.19
CA GLU A 599 -43.61 -19.42 11.96
C GLU A 599 -44.12 -20.52 12.92
N ALA A 600 -43.29 -21.56 13.14
CA ALA A 600 -43.58 -22.56 14.15
C ALA A 600 -43.66 -21.93 15.54
N GLY A 601 -42.72 -21.06 15.91
CA GLY A 601 -42.71 -20.34 17.16
C GLY A 601 -43.96 -19.46 17.39
N LEU A 602 -44.46 -18.78 16.33
CA LEU A 602 -45.71 -18.03 16.38
C LEU A 602 -46.91 -18.95 16.69
N LYS A 603 -46.96 -20.12 16.04
CA LYS A 603 -48.01 -21.11 16.25
C LYS A 603 -47.96 -21.69 17.66
N ASP A 604 -46.78 -22.07 18.14
CA ASP A 604 -46.58 -22.67 19.47
C ASP A 604 -46.93 -21.71 20.61
N LEU A 605 -46.72 -20.41 20.42
CA LEU A 605 -47.09 -19.37 21.34
C LEU A 605 -48.56 -18.94 21.22
N GLY A 606 -49.34 -19.47 20.28
CA GLY A 606 -50.71 -19.06 20.03
C GLY A 606 -50.85 -17.63 19.50
N CYS A 607 -49.80 -17.12 18.82
CA CYS A 607 -49.79 -15.77 18.30
C CYS A 607 -50.61 -15.63 17.01
N PRO A 608 -51.18 -14.43 16.71
CA PRO A 608 -51.86 -14.20 15.44
C PRO A 608 -50.86 -14.35 14.29
N ALA A 609 -51.33 -14.92 13.17
CA ALA A 609 -50.47 -15.05 11.97
C ALA A 609 -49.92 -13.69 11.55
N PRO A 610 -48.64 -13.65 11.05
CA PRO A 610 -48.09 -12.40 10.57
C PRO A 610 -48.96 -11.85 9.43
N GLY A 611 -49.36 -10.59 9.52
CA GLY A 611 -50.09 -9.93 8.43
C GLY A 611 -49.27 -9.93 7.13
N PRO A 612 -49.89 -9.77 5.95
CA PRO A 612 -49.23 -9.78 4.65
C PRO A 612 -48.14 -8.74 4.50
#